data_2b837e502f2662ee546998cb173eb306
#
_entry.id   2b837e502f2662ee546998cb173eb306
#
_cell.length_a   1.000
_cell.length_b   1.000
_cell.length_c   1.000
_cell.angle_alpha   90.00
_cell.angle_beta   90.00
_cell.angle_gamma   90.00
#
_symmetry.space_group_name_H-M   'P 1'
#
loop_
_entity.id
_entity.type
_entity.pdbx_description
1 polymer ?
#
loop_
_entity_poly.entity_id
_entity_poly.type
_entity_poly.pdbx_seq_one_letter_code
_entity_poly.pdbx_strand_id
1 'polypeptide(L)'
;GASRLEIWTDVDGFMTADPRVISNTYVIEHLSFIEAMELCNFGAKVIYPPTIYPVFHKNIPIFIKNTFNPSAPGTLISEDNSHAEGKAIKGISSINDTCLITLSGMGMVGVIGINSRIFNRLAKSGISVFLVSQASSENNTTFAVRNADAELAVKVLREEFRHDMAVGEISAIEAEKDLATVAIVGENMKHTPGIAGKLFNVLGRNGINVIACAQGASETNISFVIALGSLRKALNVIHDSFFLSESQVLNLFVVGVGTVGKDLLQQISKQQ
;
A
#
# COMPACT_ATOMS: atom_id res chain seq x y z
N GLY A 1 -31.15 9.05 15.58
CA GLY A 1 -30.08 8.71 14.64
C GLY A 1 -29.49 7.33 14.95
N ALA A 2 -28.77 6.73 14.04
CA ALA A 2 -28.08 5.47 14.29
C ALA A 2 -26.90 5.69 15.27
N SER A 3 -26.69 4.76 16.19
CA SER A 3 -25.56 4.80 17.14
C SER A 3 -24.36 4.00 16.64
N ARG A 4 -24.57 3.11 15.67
CA ARG A 4 -23.52 2.31 15.00
C ARG A 4 -23.97 1.87 13.61
N LEU A 5 -23.01 1.56 12.74
CA LEU A 5 -23.22 0.91 11.44
C LEU A 5 -22.57 -0.47 11.47
N GLU A 6 -23.32 -1.52 11.17
CA GLU A 6 -22.76 -2.86 10.99
C GLU A 6 -22.78 -3.22 9.51
N ILE A 7 -21.63 -3.67 8.99
CA ILE A 7 -21.48 -4.16 7.61
C ILE A 7 -21.16 -5.64 7.70
N TRP A 8 -22.09 -6.44 7.25
CA TRP A 8 -21.97 -7.90 7.20
C TRP A 8 -21.49 -8.32 5.81
N THR A 9 -20.34 -8.99 5.76
CA THR A 9 -19.65 -9.38 4.52
C THR A 9 -19.21 -10.85 4.62
N ASP A 10 -18.37 -11.30 3.70
CA ASP A 10 -17.84 -12.67 3.60
C ASP A 10 -16.44 -12.83 4.22
N VAL A 11 -15.91 -11.80 4.86
CA VAL A 11 -14.61 -11.81 5.55
C VAL A 11 -14.75 -11.47 7.03
N ASP A 12 -13.83 -11.97 7.86
CA ASP A 12 -13.85 -11.77 9.33
C ASP A 12 -13.56 -10.32 9.75
N GLY A 13 -13.15 -9.46 8.84
CA GLY A 13 -12.81 -8.06 9.08
C GLY A 13 -11.71 -7.59 8.13
N PHE A 14 -11.12 -6.45 8.44
CA PHE A 14 -9.87 -6.04 7.78
C PHE A 14 -8.73 -6.94 8.24
N MET A 15 -7.97 -7.45 7.29
CA MET A 15 -6.80 -8.29 7.54
C MET A 15 -5.52 -7.48 7.45
N THR A 16 -4.46 -7.89 8.14
CA THR A 16 -3.14 -7.25 8.08
C THR A 16 -2.52 -7.23 6.68
N ALA A 17 -2.95 -8.14 5.81
CA ALA A 17 -2.67 -8.16 4.36
C ALA A 17 -3.73 -9.02 3.65
N ASP A 18 -3.64 -9.18 2.32
CA ASP A 18 -4.54 -10.05 1.56
C ASP A 18 -4.29 -11.53 1.91
N PRO A 19 -5.25 -12.23 2.55
CA PRO A 19 -5.09 -13.64 2.95
C PRO A 19 -4.94 -14.60 1.77
N ARG A 20 -5.30 -14.19 0.56
CA ARG A 20 -5.09 -14.99 -0.67
C ARG A 20 -3.62 -15.02 -1.09
N VAL A 21 -2.83 -14.04 -0.63
CA VAL A 21 -1.40 -13.92 -0.94
C VAL A 21 -0.54 -14.35 0.24
N ILE A 22 -0.94 -14.02 1.46
CA ILE A 22 -0.22 -14.27 2.71
C ILE A 22 -1.07 -15.14 3.64
N SER A 23 -0.59 -16.32 4.00
CA SER A 23 -1.32 -17.27 4.84
C SER A 23 -1.41 -16.88 6.33
N ASN A 24 -0.45 -16.10 6.82
CA ASN A 24 -0.30 -15.77 8.25
C ASN A 24 -0.95 -14.44 8.62
N THR A 25 -1.92 -13.97 7.84
CA THR A 25 -2.66 -12.75 8.15
C THR A 25 -3.62 -12.97 9.30
N TYR A 26 -3.90 -11.92 10.05
CA TYR A 26 -4.90 -11.91 11.10
C TYR A 26 -5.78 -10.66 11.01
N VAL A 27 -6.93 -10.72 11.68
CA VAL A 27 -7.90 -9.62 11.70
C VAL A 27 -7.34 -8.43 12.47
N ILE A 28 -7.48 -7.25 11.93
CA ILE A 28 -7.20 -5.99 12.60
C ILE A 28 -8.44 -5.64 13.41
N GLU A 29 -8.34 -5.71 14.73
CA GLU A 29 -9.50 -5.49 15.60
C GLU A 29 -9.98 -4.05 15.58
N HIS A 30 -9.06 -3.08 15.46
CA HIS A 30 -9.39 -1.66 15.45
C HIS A 30 -8.61 -0.89 14.37
N LEU A 31 -9.34 -0.07 13.61
CA LEU A 31 -8.82 0.90 12.63
C LEU A 31 -9.43 2.28 12.89
N SER A 32 -8.67 3.33 12.61
CA SER A 32 -9.27 4.64 12.40
C SER A 32 -10.02 4.70 11.06
N PHE A 33 -10.87 5.69 10.89
CA PHE A 33 -11.52 5.92 9.59
C PHE A 33 -10.52 6.21 8.47
N ILE A 34 -9.42 6.90 8.80
CA ILE A 34 -8.36 7.22 7.84
C ILE A 34 -7.61 5.95 7.44
N GLU A 35 -7.21 5.12 8.40
CA GLU A 35 -6.54 3.84 8.12
C GLU A 35 -7.41 2.91 7.26
N ALA A 36 -8.71 2.81 7.56
CA ALA A 36 -9.64 2.01 6.77
C ALA A 36 -9.78 2.54 5.34
N MET A 37 -9.88 3.88 5.16
CA MET A 37 -9.89 4.50 3.83
C MET A 37 -8.61 4.23 3.05
N GLU A 38 -7.44 4.40 3.68
CA GLU A 38 -6.16 4.17 3.03
C GLU A 38 -6.01 2.71 2.57
N LEU A 39 -6.34 1.74 3.42
CA LEU A 39 -6.31 0.33 3.05
C LEU A 39 -7.23 0.03 1.85
N CYS A 40 -8.43 0.60 1.82
CA CYS A 40 -9.36 0.42 0.71
C CYS A 40 -8.90 1.10 -0.58
N ASN A 41 -8.33 2.30 -0.49
CA ASN A 41 -7.82 3.02 -1.65
C ASN A 41 -6.68 2.26 -2.34
N PHE A 42 -5.86 1.55 -1.58
CA PHE A 42 -4.76 0.73 -2.10
C PHE A 42 -5.14 -0.73 -2.37
N GLY A 43 -6.44 -1.10 -2.34
CA GLY A 43 -6.89 -2.37 -2.88
C GLY A 43 -7.60 -3.32 -1.92
N ALA A 44 -7.70 -3.02 -0.61
CA ALA A 44 -8.50 -3.82 0.31
C ALA A 44 -9.99 -3.71 -0.06
N LYS A 45 -10.60 -4.84 -0.47
CA LYS A 45 -12.00 -4.89 -0.93
C LYS A 45 -12.96 -5.28 0.20
N VAL A 46 -12.82 -4.65 1.36
CA VAL A 46 -13.65 -4.97 2.55
C VAL A 46 -14.86 -4.06 2.63
N ILE A 47 -14.67 -2.77 2.36
CA ILE A 47 -15.72 -1.75 2.37
C ILE A 47 -15.57 -0.84 1.15
N TYR A 48 -16.68 -0.35 0.65
CA TYR A 48 -16.66 0.69 -0.39
C TYR A 48 -16.33 2.04 0.26
N PRO A 49 -15.20 2.71 -0.09
CA PRO A 49 -14.73 3.89 0.61
C PRO A 49 -15.76 5.01 0.81
N PRO A 50 -16.63 5.34 -0.19
CA PRO A 50 -17.68 6.34 -0.01
C PRO A 50 -18.68 6.04 1.09
N THR A 51 -18.81 4.79 1.56
CA THR A 51 -19.67 4.40 2.70
C THR A 51 -19.18 5.00 4.02
N ILE A 52 -17.88 5.28 4.14
CA ILE A 52 -17.27 5.87 5.34
C ILE A 52 -17.71 7.33 5.53
N TYR A 53 -17.87 8.09 4.45
CA TYR A 53 -18.13 9.53 4.50
C TYR A 53 -19.36 9.95 5.34
N PRO A 54 -20.54 9.32 5.17
CA PRO A 54 -21.74 9.74 5.92
C PRO A 54 -21.65 9.50 7.43
N VAL A 55 -20.85 8.50 7.86
CA VAL A 55 -20.73 8.13 9.27
C VAL A 55 -19.55 8.82 9.94
N PHE A 56 -18.49 9.11 9.20
CA PHE A 56 -17.31 9.83 9.67
C PHE A 56 -17.69 11.20 10.28
N HIS A 57 -18.42 12.04 9.55
CA HIS A 57 -18.84 13.37 10.03
C HIS A 57 -19.77 13.33 11.24
N LYS A 58 -20.36 12.18 11.56
CA LYS A 58 -21.26 11.99 12.70
C LYS A 58 -20.61 11.18 13.82
N ASN A 59 -19.35 10.84 13.66
CA ASN A 59 -18.61 9.98 14.56
C ASN A 59 -19.35 8.69 14.93
N ILE A 60 -19.99 8.05 13.92
CA ILE A 60 -20.71 6.81 14.08
C ILE A 60 -19.75 5.65 13.80
N PRO A 61 -19.45 4.78 14.77
CA PRO A 61 -18.55 3.66 14.57
C PRO A 61 -19.09 2.66 13.56
N ILE A 62 -18.19 2.04 12.78
CA ILE A 62 -18.51 0.97 11.84
C ILE A 62 -17.97 -0.34 12.38
N PHE A 63 -18.78 -1.39 12.35
CA PHE A 63 -18.39 -2.76 12.66
C PHE A 63 -18.41 -3.60 11.38
N ILE A 64 -17.28 -4.19 11.02
CA ILE A 64 -17.21 -5.17 9.94
C ILE A 64 -17.35 -6.55 10.56
N LYS A 65 -18.34 -7.31 10.10
CA LYS A 65 -18.71 -8.62 10.61
C LYS A 65 -18.78 -9.65 9.49
N ASN A 66 -18.49 -10.90 9.80
CA ASN A 66 -18.62 -12.00 8.86
C ASN A 66 -19.97 -12.69 8.98
N THR A 67 -20.73 -12.72 7.89
CA THR A 67 -22.02 -13.40 7.81
C THR A 67 -21.89 -14.92 8.03
N PHE A 68 -20.79 -15.52 7.59
CA PHE A 68 -20.53 -16.95 7.70
C PHE A 68 -19.79 -17.34 9.00
N ASN A 69 -19.26 -16.35 9.74
CA ASN A 69 -18.60 -16.54 11.03
C ASN A 69 -19.01 -15.42 12.00
N PRO A 70 -20.28 -15.40 12.47
CA PRO A 70 -20.79 -14.32 13.31
C PRO A 70 -20.10 -14.19 14.68
N SER A 71 -19.41 -15.25 15.13
CA SER A 71 -18.64 -15.26 16.37
C SER A 71 -17.28 -14.59 16.28
N ALA A 72 -16.78 -14.35 15.06
CA ALA A 72 -15.53 -13.61 14.87
C ALA A 72 -15.63 -12.18 15.44
N PRO A 73 -14.56 -11.66 16.06
CA PRO A 73 -14.58 -10.33 16.68
C PRO A 73 -14.91 -9.22 15.67
N GLY A 74 -14.45 -9.37 14.43
CA GLY A 74 -14.61 -8.37 13.37
C GLY A 74 -13.61 -7.23 13.50
N THR A 75 -13.85 -6.16 12.76
CA THR A 75 -13.07 -4.92 12.84
C THR A 75 -13.97 -3.77 13.27
N LEU A 76 -13.57 -3.06 14.32
CA LEU A 76 -14.16 -1.79 14.71
C LEU A 76 -13.42 -0.66 13.99
N ILE A 77 -14.17 0.23 13.31
CA ILE A 77 -13.64 1.46 12.71
C ILE A 77 -14.24 2.64 13.48
N SER A 78 -13.39 3.42 14.14
CA SER A 78 -13.82 4.58 14.93
C SER A 78 -12.71 5.62 15.05
N GLU A 79 -13.06 6.82 15.50
CA GLU A 79 -12.08 7.88 15.83
C GLU A 79 -11.37 7.65 17.17
N ASP A 80 -11.95 6.82 18.03
CA ASP A 80 -11.39 6.54 19.37
C ASP A 80 -10.19 5.60 19.26
N ASN A 81 -9.00 6.17 19.36
CA ASN A 81 -7.71 5.45 19.36
C ASN A 81 -7.32 4.88 20.73
N SER A 82 -8.19 4.96 21.76
CA SER A 82 -7.90 4.43 23.11
C SER A 82 -7.66 2.91 23.13
N HIS A 83 -8.14 2.20 22.12
CA HIS A 83 -7.96 0.76 21.91
C HIS A 83 -6.87 0.43 20.87
N ALA A 84 -6.19 1.44 20.32
CA ALA A 84 -5.11 1.19 19.37
C ALA A 84 -3.94 0.53 20.12
N GLU A 85 -3.74 -0.77 19.93
CA GLU A 85 -2.43 -1.37 20.20
C GLU A 85 -1.38 -0.50 19.52
N GLY A 86 -0.34 -0.08 20.24
CA GLY A 86 0.67 0.89 19.77
C GLY A 86 1.50 0.48 18.55
N LYS A 87 0.96 -0.37 17.67
CA LYS A 87 1.58 -0.79 16.42
C LYS A 87 1.63 0.39 15.45
N ALA A 88 2.82 0.65 14.96
CA ALA A 88 3.05 1.73 14.00
C ALA A 88 2.35 1.47 12.65
N ILE A 89 2.23 0.20 12.26
CA ILE A 89 1.60 -0.25 11.02
C ILE A 89 0.43 -1.16 11.37
N LYS A 90 -0.73 -0.90 10.77
CA LYS A 90 -1.95 -1.69 10.92
C LYS A 90 -2.13 -2.72 9.82
N GLY A 91 -1.81 -2.36 8.57
CA GLY A 91 -2.01 -3.26 7.45
C GLY A 91 -1.17 -2.91 6.22
N ILE A 92 -1.16 -3.87 5.30
CA ILE A 92 -0.53 -3.75 3.98
C ILE A 92 -1.60 -3.96 2.93
N SER A 93 -1.65 -3.08 1.95
CA SER A 93 -2.56 -3.20 0.81
C SER A 93 -1.79 -3.10 -0.50
N SER A 94 -2.35 -3.61 -1.59
CA SER A 94 -1.67 -3.55 -2.89
C SER A 94 -2.63 -3.47 -4.06
N ILE A 95 -2.16 -2.80 -5.11
CA ILE A 95 -2.79 -2.70 -6.43
C ILE A 95 -1.87 -3.41 -7.41
N ASN A 96 -2.30 -4.53 -7.96
CA ASN A 96 -1.55 -5.33 -8.92
C ASN A 96 -1.74 -4.91 -10.38
N ASP A 97 -2.47 -3.83 -10.61
CA ASP A 97 -2.79 -3.25 -11.91
C ASP A 97 -2.29 -1.80 -11.93
N THR A 98 -0.97 -1.64 -12.07
CA THR A 98 -0.30 -0.33 -12.02
C THR A 98 0.53 -0.12 -13.28
N CYS A 99 0.35 1.05 -13.90
CA CYS A 99 1.23 1.60 -14.91
C CYS A 99 1.76 2.95 -14.44
N LEU A 100 3.07 3.17 -14.49
CA LEU A 100 3.68 4.47 -14.26
C LEU A 100 3.76 5.24 -15.57
N ILE A 101 3.30 6.50 -15.55
CA ILE A 101 3.50 7.46 -16.63
C ILE A 101 4.51 8.48 -16.14
N THR A 102 5.56 8.69 -16.90
CA THR A 102 6.60 9.68 -16.59
C THR A 102 6.69 10.72 -17.70
N LEU A 103 6.54 11.98 -17.32
CA LEU A 103 6.91 13.12 -18.15
C LEU A 103 8.30 13.57 -17.75
N SER A 104 9.16 13.74 -18.75
CA SER A 104 10.55 14.17 -18.55
C SER A 104 10.90 15.34 -19.46
N GLY A 105 11.61 16.34 -18.93
CA GLY A 105 12.08 17.46 -19.73
C GLY A 105 12.79 18.53 -18.90
N MET A 106 13.93 18.99 -19.37
CA MET A 106 14.66 20.08 -18.70
C MET A 106 13.89 21.41 -18.74
N GLY A 107 13.03 21.60 -19.72
CA GLY A 107 12.17 22.79 -19.83
C GLY A 107 11.03 22.83 -18.83
N MET A 108 10.87 21.77 -18.01
CA MET A 108 9.88 21.75 -16.94
C MET A 108 10.36 22.45 -15.66
N VAL A 109 11.68 22.56 -15.49
CA VAL A 109 12.31 23.08 -14.26
C VAL A 109 11.94 24.54 -14.04
N GLY A 110 11.32 24.85 -12.90
CA GLY A 110 10.88 26.21 -12.54
C GLY A 110 9.68 26.73 -13.34
N VAL A 111 9.05 25.91 -14.18
CA VAL A 111 7.89 26.33 -14.98
C VAL A 111 6.59 26.12 -14.20
N ILE A 112 5.91 27.24 -13.92
CA ILE A 112 4.65 27.21 -13.16
C ILE A 112 3.54 26.58 -14.03
N GLY A 113 2.78 25.65 -13.44
CA GLY A 113 1.54 25.14 -14.03
C GLY A 113 1.67 23.82 -14.80
N ILE A 114 2.86 23.22 -14.94
CA ILE A 114 3.03 21.92 -15.62
C ILE A 114 2.13 20.85 -14.98
N ASN A 115 2.18 20.69 -13.68
CA ASN A 115 1.34 19.71 -12.96
C ASN A 115 -0.16 20.00 -13.15
N SER A 116 -0.58 21.26 -13.18
CA SER A 116 -1.96 21.65 -13.48
C SER A 116 -2.40 21.18 -14.87
N ARG A 117 -1.56 21.37 -15.90
CA ARG A 117 -1.83 20.90 -17.27
C ARG A 117 -1.96 19.37 -17.30
N ILE A 118 -1.01 18.64 -16.67
CA ILE A 118 -1.01 17.17 -16.59
C ILE A 118 -2.33 16.69 -16.01
N PHE A 119 -2.63 17.04 -14.75
CA PHE A 119 -3.76 16.48 -14.03
C PHE A 119 -5.12 16.96 -14.55
N ASN A 120 -5.21 18.20 -15.05
CA ASN A 120 -6.43 18.68 -15.68
C ASN A 120 -6.73 17.91 -16.98
N ARG A 121 -5.72 17.64 -17.79
CA ARG A 121 -5.90 16.86 -19.03
C ARG A 121 -6.34 15.43 -18.74
N LEU A 122 -5.73 14.78 -17.75
CA LEU A 122 -6.12 13.44 -17.31
C LEU A 122 -7.55 13.41 -16.76
N ALA A 123 -7.90 14.36 -15.88
CA ALA A 123 -9.25 14.45 -15.31
C ALA A 123 -10.33 14.66 -16.38
N LYS A 124 -10.10 15.54 -17.37
CA LYS A 124 -11.01 15.72 -18.52
C LYS A 124 -11.17 14.47 -19.38
N SER A 125 -10.22 13.56 -19.32
CA SER A 125 -10.26 12.29 -20.04
C SER A 125 -10.81 11.14 -19.19
N GLY A 126 -11.26 11.41 -17.95
CA GLY A 126 -11.81 10.41 -17.04
C GLY A 126 -10.76 9.47 -16.42
N ILE A 127 -9.47 9.84 -16.48
CA ILE A 127 -8.37 9.01 -15.99
C ILE A 127 -8.10 9.33 -14.52
N SER A 128 -8.17 8.30 -13.67
CA SER A 128 -7.86 8.40 -12.25
C SER A 128 -6.37 8.17 -11.98
N VAL A 129 -5.77 9.09 -11.21
CA VAL A 129 -4.38 8.99 -10.73
C VAL A 129 -4.41 8.64 -9.24
N PHE A 130 -3.67 7.60 -8.83
CA PHE A 130 -3.67 7.12 -7.44
C PHE A 130 -2.31 7.18 -6.73
N LEU A 131 -1.25 7.57 -7.42
CA LEU A 131 0.06 7.87 -6.85
C LEU A 131 0.72 8.95 -7.69
N VAL A 132 1.39 9.91 -7.03
CA VAL A 132 2.20 10.95 -7.70
C VAL A 132 3.56 10.99 -7.00
N SER A 133 4.62 10.96 -7.79
CA SER A 133 6.00 11.11 -7.32
C SER A 133 6.72 12.12 -8.21
N GLN A 134 7.30 13.13 -7.60
CA GLN A 134 8.04 14.18 -8.30
C GLN A 134 9.38 14.38 -7.61
N ALA A 135 10.47 14.33 -8.39
CA ALA A 135 11.79 14.67 -7.89
C ALA A 135 11.90 16.18 -7.63
N SER A 136 12.72 16.56 -6.65
CA SER A 136 12.95 17.98 -6.29
C SER A 136 13.55 18.81 -7.43
N SER A 137 14.18 18.16 -8.41
CA SER A 137 14.70 18.80 -9.62
C SER A 137 13.63 19.26 -10.60
N GLU A 138 12.36 18.88 -10.39
CA GLU A 138 11.20 19.22 -11.24
C GLU A 138 11.33 18.80 -12.73
N ASN A 139 12.41 18.11 -13.09
CA ASN A 139 12.66 17.67 -14.47
C ASN A 139 11.88 16.42 -14.86
N ASN A 140 11.24 15.78 -13.90
CA ASN A 140 10.34 14.66 -14.14
C ASN A 140 9.12 14.72 -13.19
N THR A 141 7.95 14.38 -13.72
CA THR A 141 6.75 14.08 -12.94
C THR A 141 6.27 12.68 -13.31
N THR A 142 6.19 11.81 -12.30
CA THR A 142 5.74 10.42 -12.46
C THR A 142 4.45 10.22 -11.69
N PHE A 143 3.49 9.52 -12.28
CA PHE A 143 2.23 9.20 -11.61
C PHE A 143 1.72 7.83 -12.05
N ALA A 144 0.92 7.20 -11.20
CA ALA A 144 0.35 5.88 -11.43
C ALA A 144 -1.10 5.96 -11.90
N VAL A 145 -1.39 5.17 -12.92
CA VAL A 145 -2.74 4.92 -13.46
C VAL A 145 -2.98 3.41 -13.60
N ARG A 146 -4.20 3.00 -13.88
CA ARG A 146 -4.51 1.61 -14.27
C ARG A 146 -3.92 1.29 -15.64
N ASN A 147 -3.52 0.03 -15.86
CA ASN A 147 -3.01 -0.39 -17.17
C ASN A 147 -3.99 -0.10 -18.32
N ALA A 148 -5.29 -0.24 -18.07
CA ALA A 148 -6.32 0.06 -19.05
C ALA A 148 -6.33 1.53 -19.52
N ASP A 149 -5.91 2.46 -18.67
CA ASP A 149 -5.90 3.90 -18.96
C ASP A 149 -4.57 4.38 -19.55
N ALA A 150 -3.52 3.54 -19.52
CA ALA A 150 -2.15 3.93 -19.85
C ALA A 150 -2.00 4.51 -21.25
N GLU A 151 -2.56 3.84 -22.26
CA GLU A 151 -2.45 4.28 -23.67
C GLU A 151 -3.21 5.58 -23.92
N LEU A 152 -4.40 5.72 -23.33
CA LEU A 152 -5.16 6.96 -23.41
C LEU A 152 -4.42 8.09 -22.69
N ALA A 153 -3.85 7.84 -21.51
CA ALA A 153 -3.08 8.82 -20.75
C ALA A 153 -1.91 9.38 -21.57
N VAL A 154 -1.08 8.49 -22.14
CA VAL A 154 0.07 8.90 -22.98
C VAL A 154 -0.41 9.69 -24.20
N LYS A 155 -1.48 9.24 -24.87
CA LYS A 155 -2.04 9.93 -26.03
C LYS A 155 -2.49 11.35 -25.70
N VAL A 156 -3.32 11.54 -24.69
CA VAL A 156 -3.88 12.85 -24.36
C VAL A 156 -2.83 13.81 -23.81
N LEU A 157 -1.79 13.29 -23.14
CA LEU A 157 -0.67 14.11 -22.69
C LEU A 157 0.25 14.52 -23.85
N ARG A 158 0.52 13.66 -24.83
CA ARG A 158 1.27 14.02 -26.04
C ARG A 158 0.51 15.05 -26.87
N GLU A 159 -0.81 15.03 -26.89
CA GLU A 159 -1.63 16.08 -27.52
C GLU A 159 -1.52 17.39 -26.76
N GLU A 160 -1.63 17.36 -25.43
CA GLU A 160 -1.54 18.55 -24.56
C GLU A 160 -0.16 19.24 -24.68
N PHE A 161 0.90 18.45 -24.64
CA PHE A 161 2.28 18.92 -24.63
C PHE A 161 2.96 18.89 -26.01
N ARG A 162 2.18 18.87 -27.10
CA ARG A 162 2.71 18.78 -28.47
C ARG A 162 3.70 19.90 -28.80
N HIS A 163 3.39 21.13 -28.40
CA HIS A 163 4.29 22.27 -28.62
C HIS A 163 5.55 22.14 -27.78
N ASP A 164 5.42 21.87 -26.50
CA ASP A 164 6.54 21.73 -25.55
C ASP A 164 7.51 20.61 -25.99
N MET A 165 6.98 19.54 -26.58
CA MET A 165 7.81 18.46 -27.17
C MET A 165 8.50 18.89 -28.46
N ALA A 166 7.80 19.67 -29.29
CA ALA A 166 8.38 20.14 -30.57
C ALA A 166 9.55 21.13 -30.39
N VAL A 167 9.51 21.93 -29.32
CA VAL A 167 10.58 22.87 -28.96
C VAL A 167 11.62 22.27 -28.01
N GLY A 168 11.47 21.02 -27.60
CA GLY A 168 12.41 20.29 -26.77
C GLY A 168 12.35 20.59 -25.27
N GLU A 169 11.31 21.29 -24.79
CA GLU A 169 11.10 21.55 -23.38
C GLU A 169 10.69 20.27 -22.63
N ILE A 170 9.87 19.41 -23.27
CA ILE A 170 9.56 18.06 -22.83
C ILE A 170 10.25 17.07 -23.77
N SER A 171 11.10 16.22 -23.22
CA SER A 171 11.87 15.24 -23.96
C SER A 171 11.14 13.92 -24.17
N ALA A 172 10.35 13.47 -23.18
CA ALA A 172 9.67 12.19 -23.24
C ALA A 172 8.36 12.17 -22.43
N ILE A 173 7.41 11.37 -22.91
CA ILE A 173 6.22 10.91 -22.15
C ILE A 173 6.17 9.41 -22.35
N GLU A 174 6.47 8.66 -21.28
CA GLU A 174 6.66 7.22 -21.32
C GLU A 174 5.73 6.51 -20.35
N ALA A 175 5.38 5.27 -20.68
CA ALA A 175 4.56 4.40 -19.84
C ALA A 175 5.34 3.13 -19.51
N GLU A 176 5.44 2.78 -18.23
CA GLU A 176 6.01 1.54 -17.73
C GLU A 176 4.89 0.67 -17.14
N LYS A 177 4.65 -0.48 -17.77
CA LYS A 177 3.61 -1.45 -17.40
C LYS A 177 4.20 -2.58 -16.53
N ASP A 178 3.36 -3.56 -16.17
CA ASP A 178 3.73 -4.72 -15.36
C ASP A 178 4.28 -4.36 -13.98
N LEU A 179 3.64 -3.38 -13.35
CA LEU A 179 3.99 -2.89 -12.04
C LEU A 179 2.88 -3.17 -11.02
N ALA A 180 3.25 -3.09 -9.75
CA ALA A 180 2.33 -3.13 -8.62
C ALA A 180 2.64 -1.99 -7.65
N THR A 181 1.60 -1.37 -7.12
CA THR A 181 1.71 -0.42 -6.01
C THR A 181 1.41 -1.13 -4.71
N VAL A 182 2.27 -0.95 -3.71
CA VAL A 182 2.10 -1.46 -2.35
C VAL A 182 2.04 -0.28 -1.39
N ALA A 183 1.17 -0.35 -0.41
CA ALA A 183 1.09 0.62 0.66
C ALA A 183 1.13 -0.07 2.02
N ILE A 184 1.96 0.43 2.93
CA ILE A 184 1.87 0.15 4.36
C ILE A 184 1.10 1.29 5.01
N VAL A 185 0.14 0.94 5.87
CA VAL A 185 -0.82 1.89 6.45
C VAL A 185 -0.79 1.82 7.97
N GLY A 186 -0.80 2.98 8.61
CA GLY A 186 -0.91 3.15 10.06
C GLY A 186 -0.65 4.58 10.50
N GLU A 187 -1.53 5.16 11.30
CA GLU A 187 -1.39 6.55 11.76
C GLU A 187 -0.23 6.75 12.74
N ASN A 188 0.16 5.70 13.48
CA ASN A 188 1.27 5.78 14.43
C ASN A 188 2.67 5.83 13.77
N MET A 189 2.76 5.72 12.44
CA MET A 189 4.04 5.86 11.74
C MET A 189 4.68 7.21 11.96
N LYS A 190 3.88 8.28 12.06
CA LYS A 190 4.34 9.66 12.32
C LYS A 190 5.15 9.79 13.60
N HIS A 191 4.84 8.98 14.62
CA HIS A 191 5.48 9.02 15.92
C HIS A 191 6.50 7.90 16.14
N THR A 192 6.78 7.10 15.10
CA THR A 192 7.67 5.94 15.18
C THR A 192 8.84 6.09 14.18
N PRO A 193 9.97 6.66 14.62
CA PRO A 193 11.15 6.80 13.78
C PRO A 193 11.64 5.44 13.25
N GLY A 194 12.16 5.43 12.02
CA GLY A 194 12.80 4.25 11.43
C GLY A 194 11.89 3.33 10.61
N ILE A 195 10.58 3.59 10.55
CA ILE A 195 9.64 2.75 9.76
C ILE A 195 10.04 2.69 8.29
N ALA A 196 10.28 3.83 7.65
CA ALA A 196 10.72 3.88 6.25
C ALA A 196 12.07 3.17 6.06
N GLY A 197 13.01 3.37 7.00
CA GLY A 197 14.31 2.67 6.97
C GLY A 197 14.16 1.15 7.06
N LYS A 198 13.31 0.66 7.96
CA LYS A 198 13.00 -0.78 8.10
C LYS A 198 12.35 -1.32 6.82
N LEU A 199 11.38 -0.61 6.25
CA LEU A 199 10.69 -1.00 5.02
C LEU A 199 11.68 -1.16 3.86
N PHE A 200 12.45 -0.13 3.54
CA PHE A 200 13.38 -0.17 2.40
C PHE A 200 14.54 -1.13 2.63
N ASN A 201 15.00 -1.30 3.88
CA ASN A 201 16.01 -2.30 4.21
C ASN A 201 15.51 -3.74 3.95
N VAL A 202 14.28 -4.05 4.36
CA VAL A 202 13.67 -5.37 4.11
C VAL A 202 13.52 -5.64 2.62
N LEU A 203 13.04 -4.67 1.85
CA LEU A 203 12.93 -4.80 0.40
C LEU A 203 14.30 -5.00 -0.26
N GLY A 204 15.28 -4.14 0.06
CA GLY A 204 16.62 -4.20 -0.51
C GLY A 204 17.36 -5.50 -0.20
N ARG A 205 17.31 -5.99 1.06
CA ARG A 205 17.91 -7.27 1.44
C ARG A 205 17.31 -8.47 0.69
N ASN A 206 16.07 -8.34 0.24
CA ASN A 206 15.38 -9.36 -0.53
C ASN A 206 15.49 -9.14 -2.05
N GLY A 207 16.34 -8.22 -2.51
CA GLY A 207 16.54 -7.95 -3.93
C GLY A 207 15.34 -7.34 -4.64
N ILE A 208 14.48 -6.62 -3.91
CA ILE A 208 13.30 -5.96 -4.46
C ILE A 208 13.63 -4.49 -4.69
N ASN A 209 13.62 -4.07 -5.97
CA ASN A 209 13.84 -2.68 -6.34
C ASN A 209 12.55 -1.86 -6.18
N VAL A 210 12.66 -0.68 -5.59
CA VAL A 210 11.58 0.31 -5.52
C VAL A 210 11.76 1.30 -6.66
N ILE A 211 10.77 1.35 -7.55
CA ILE A 211 10.81 2.18 -8.78
C ILE A 211 10.38 3.62 -8.48
N ALA A 212 9.32 3.77 -7.69
CA ALA A 212 8.81 5.05 -7.23
C ALA A 212 8.28 4.91 -5.81
N CYS A 213 8.28 5.99 -5.03
CA CYS A 213 7.66 6.01 -3.71
C CYS A 213 7.02 7.38 -3.44
N ALA A 214 6.01 7.36 -2.58
CA ALA A 214 5.34 8.55 -2.09
C ALA A 214 4.99 8.37 -0.60
N GLN A 215 5.24 9.42 0.18
CA GLN A 215 4.81 9.53 1.56
C GLN A 215 4.29 10.95 1.78
N GLY A 216 3.03 11.07 2.17
CA GLY A 216 2.41 12.36 2.47
C GLY A 216 2.89 12.91 3.82
N ALA A 217 2.72 14.21 4.05
CA ALA A 217 3.03 14.86 5.33
C ALA A 217 2.14 14.38 6.49
N SER A 218 1.02 13.73 6.21
CA SER A 218 0.18 13.04 7.19
C SER A 218 0.85 11.80 7.78
N GLU A 219 1.80 11.20 7.04
CA GLU A 219 2.54 9.99 7.41
C GLU A 219 1.63 8.78 7.75
N THR A 220 0.40 8.76 7.22
CA THR A 220 -0.57 7.68 7.45
C THR A 220 -0.32 6.47 6.57
N ASN A 221 0.39 6.67 5.45
CA ASN A 221 0.85 5.60 4.58
C ASN A 221 2.23 5.88 3.99
N ILE A 222 2.93 4.82 3.62
CA ILE A 222 4.07 4.85 2.69
C ILE A 222 3.67 3.96 1.52
N SER A 223 3.52 4.56 0.35
CA SER A 223 3.20 3.84 -0.89
C SER A 223 4.41 3.80 -1.81
N PHE A 224 4.62 2.68 -2.48
CA PHE A 224 5.73 2.48 -3.38
C PHE A 224 5.37 1.52 -4.52
N VAL A 225 6.10 1.66 -5.62
CA VAL A 225 5.89 0.89 -6.84
C VAL A 225 7.06 -0.05 -7.08
N ILE A 226 6.75 -1.29 -7.41
CA ILE A 226 7.69 -2.36 -7.69
C ILE A 226 7.27 -3.14 -8.96
N ALA A 227 8.17 -3.93 -9.51
CA ALA A 227 7.81 -4.87 -10.57
C ALA A 227 6.74 -5.86 -10.10
N LEU A 228 5.70 -6.11 -10.90
CA LEU A 228 4.58 -6.99 -10.57
C LEU A 228 5.05 -8.39 -10.15
N GLY A 229 6.08 -8.93 -10.83
CA GLY A 229 6.66 -10.24 -10.48
C GLY A 229 7.26 -10.33 -9.07
N SER A 230 7.58 -9.19 -8.44
CA SER A 230 8.09 -9.12 -7.07
C SER A 230 7.01 -8.96 -6.01
N LEU A 231 5.74 -8.74 -6.39
CA LEU A 231 4.67 -8.38 -5.48
C LEU A 231 4.48 -9.39 -4.35
N ARG A 232 4.33 -10.66 -4.68
CA ARG A 232 4.11 -11.71 -3.66
C ARG A 232 5.26 -11.78 -2.66
N LYS A 233 6.51 -11.72 -3.15
CA LYS A 233 7.70 -11.72 -2.29
C LYS A 233 7.72 -10.49 -1.40
N ALA A 234 7.44 -9.30 -1.96
CA ALA A 234 7.40 -8.05 -1.21
C ALA A 234 6.39 -8.11 -0.07
N LEU A 235 5.15 -8.51 -0.36
CA LEU A 235 4.09 -8.60 0.64
C LEU A 235 4.47 -9.55 1.79
N ASN A 236 5.04 -10.73 1.49
CA ASN A 236 5.48 -11.69 2.51
C ASN A 236 6.59 -11.11 3.41
N VAL A 237 7.68 -10.59 2.82
CA VAL A 237 8.82 -10.10 3.61
C VAL A 237 8.48 -8.87 4.44
N ILE A 238 7.58 -8.00 3.96
CA ILE A 238 7.08 -6.86 4.73
C ILE A 238 6.20 -7.36 5.87
N HIS A 239 5.24 -8.26 5.59
CA HIS A 239 4.36 -8.81 6.61
C HIS A 239 5.14 -9.50 7.72
N ASP A 240 6.08 -10.38 7.37
CA ASP A 240 6.94 -11.06 8.35
C ASP A 240 7.72 -10.06 9.22
N SER A 241 8.25 -9.01 8.61
CA SER A 241 9.05 -8.02 9.32
C SER A 241 8.26 -7.12 10.27
N PHE A 242 6.99 -6.81 9.95
CA PHE A 242 6.22 -5.84 10.71
C PHE A 242 5.13 -6.45 11.59
N PHE A 243 4.66 -7.65 11.28
CA PHE A 243 3.50 -8.26 11.97
C PHE A 243 3.83 -9.56 12.70
N LEU A 244 4.85 -10.29 12.28
CA LEU A 244 5.33 -11.41 13.07
C LEU A 244 6.22 -10.87 14.19
N SER A 245 6.00 -11.35 15.41
CA SER A 245 6.72 -10.92 16.62
C SER A 245 8.24 -10.96 16.45
N GLU A 246 8.99 -10.30 17.33
CA GLU A 246 10.46 -10.21 17.36
C GLU A 246 11.20 -11.57 17.42
N SER A 247 10.49 -12.67 17.54
CA SER A 247 11.01 -14.01 17.42
C SER A 247 11.50 -14.27 15.98
N GLN A 248 12.79 -14.43 15.80
CA GLN A 248 13.34 -14.93 14.55
C GLN A 248 12.84 -16.36 14.34
N VAL A 249 11.99 -16.58 13.34
CA VAL A 249 11.64 -17.93 12.90
C VAL A 249 12.81 -18.47 12.10
N LEU A 250 13.60 -19.35 12.72
CA LEU A 250 14.64 -20.10 12.05
C LEU A 250 14.03 -21.40 11.52
N ASN A 251 13.99 -21.57 10.20
CA ASN A 251 13.64 -22.83 9.58
C ASN A 251 14.86 -23.74 9.61
N LEU A 252 14.86 -24.71 10.52
CA LEU A 252 15.94 -25.69 10.66
C LEU A 252 15.59 -26.98 9.90
N PHE A 253 16.37 -27.30 8.89
CA PHE A 253 16.29 -28.58 8.18
C PHE A 253 17.31 -29.55 8.76
N VAL A 254 16.84 -30.61 9.40
CA VAL A 254 17.70 -31.68 9.94
C VAL A 254 17.70 -32.85 8.97
N VAL A 255 18.85 -33.09 8.33
CA VAL A 255 19.03 -34.24 7.44
C VAL A 255 19.75 -35.37 8.23
N GLY A 256 18.99 -36.43 8.51
CA GLY A 256 19.43 -37.54 9.31
C GLY A 256 19.05 -37.41 10.79
N VAL A 257 18.26 -38.35 11.28
CA VAL A 257 17.76 -38.43 12.65
C VAL A 257 18.36 -39.61 13.42
N GLY A 258 19.64 -39.93 13.15
CA GLY A 258 20.43 -40.85 13.96
C GLY A 258 20.69 -40.27 15.36
N THR A 259 21.61 -40.88 16.12
CA THR A 259 21.90 -40.47 17.51
C THR A 259 22.13 -38.97 17.68
N VAL A 260 22.98 -38.37 16.86
CA VAL A 260 23.31 -36.93 16.94
C VAL A 260 22.13 -36.02 16.55
N GLY A 261 21.43 -36.36 15.47
CA GLY A 261 20.27 -35.56 15.04
C GLY A 261 19.10 -35.61 16.04
N LYS A 262 18.90 -36.75 16.70
CA LYS A 262 17.91 -36.94 17.76
C LYS A 262 18.24 -36.10 19.01
N ASP A 263 19.52 -36.10 19.41
CA ASP A 263 20.00 -35.32 20.56
C ASP A 263 19.87 -33.81 20.28
N LEU A 264 20.16 -33.34 19.06
CA LEU A 264 19.96 -31.96 18.66
C LEU A 264 18.49 -31.56 18.77
N LEU A 265 17.55 -32.36 18.24
CA LEU A 265 16.12 -32.10 18.34
C LEU A 265 15.64 -32.06 19.80
N GLN A 266 16.16 -32.91 20.67
CA GLN A 266 15.85 -32.90 22.11
C GLN A 266 16.39 -31.65 22.80
N GLN A 267 17.56 -31.16 22.44
CA GLN A 267 18.12 -29.92 22.98
C GLN A 267 17.29 -28.71 22.57
N ILE A 268 16.90 -28.64 21.29
CA ILE A 268 16.02 -27.56 20.79
C ILE A 268 14.68 -27.56 21.52
N SER A 269 14.06 -28.73 21.69
CA SER A 269 12.76 -28.85 22.39
C SER A 269 12.82 -28.51 23.89
N LYS A 270 14.01 -28.55 24.52
CA LYS A 270 14.17 -28.13 25.92
C LYS A 270 14.41 -26.64 26.10
N GLN A 271 14.70 -25.91 25.01
CA GLN A 271 14.95 -24.46 25.03
C GLN A 271 13.75 -23.63 24.60
N GLN A 272 12.66 -24.26 24.15
CA GLN A 272 11.35 -23.63 23.93
C GLN A 272 10.53 -23.63 25.22
#